data_7f83b06385dba6ae8b95f35c73b97d7f
#
_entry.id   7f83b06385dba6ae8b95f35c73b97d7f
#
_cell.length_a   1.000
_cell.length_b   1.000
_cell.length_c   1.000
_cell.angle_alpha   90.00
_cell.angle_beta   90.00
_cell.angle_gamma   90.00
#
_symmetry.space_group_name_H-M   'P 1'
#
loop_
_entity.id
_entity.type
_entity.pdbx_description
1 polymer ?
#
loop_
_entity_poly.entity_id
_entity_poly.type
_entity_poly.pdbx_seq_one_letter_code
_entity_poly.pdbx_strand_id
1 'polypeptide(L)'
;MMMTIPFVKRYRLASILFVSALTGCASVNIDEALQKTNLDSSKFTNGQVVLAKSSDERDVLQGRAQELLAKNLNQSDAVQLALINSPAVQALIAQNWSEAASAAQAGRMSNPYFAFERMVTSPEIEFNRWFVFGLLDLITLPQRKGIADKR
;
A
#
# COMPACT_ATOMS: atom_id res chain seq x y z
N MET A 1 -33.14 31.50 -22.86
CA MET A 1 -33.26 30.08 -23.28
C MET A 1 -32.64 29.23 -22.18
N MET A 2 -33.46 28.84 -21.19
CA MET A 2 -32.99 28.17 -19.97
C MET A 2 -33.04 26.65 -20.22
N MET A 3 -31.89 26.05 -20.36
CA MET A 3 -31.73 24.60 -20.66
C MET A 3 -31.89 23.82 -19.36
N THR A 4 -33.10 23.31 -19.11
CA THR A 4 -33.41 22.42 -17.99
C THR A 4 -32.75 21.07 -18.22
N ILE A 5 -31.62 20.83 -17.53
CA ILE A 5 -30.98 19.52 -17.51
C ILE A 5 -31.91 18.56 -16.76
N PRO A 6 -32.35 17.43 -17.35
CA PRO A 6 -33.35 16.56 -16.75
C PRO A 6 -32.78 15.94 -15.45
N PHE A 7 -33.59 15.99 -14.41
CA PHE A 7 -33.28 15.59 -13.02
C PHE A 7 -32.58 14.22 -12.90
N VAL A 8 -32.95 13.26 -13.73
CA VAL A 8 -32.39 11.91 -13.79
C VAL A 8 -30.88 11.89 -14.20
N LYS A 9 -30.44 12.83 -15.05
CA LYS A 9 -29.04 12.92 -15.49
C LYS A 9 -28.12 13.42 -14.37
N ARG A 10 -28.64 14.23 -13.45
CA ARG A 10 -27.89 14.76 -12.30
C ARG A 10 -27.57 13.67 -11.28
N TYR A 11 -28.50 12.74 -11.02
CA TYR A 11 -28.24 11.62 -10.08
C TYR A 11 -27.24 10.61 -10.66
N ARG A 12 -27.27 10.34 -11.96
CA ARG A 12 -26.30 9.44 -12.61
C ARG A 12 -24.87 10.01 -12.55
N LEU A 13 -24.71 11.32 -12.76
CA LEU A 13 -23.42 11.99 -12.63
C LEU A 13 -22.94 12.02 -11.18
N ALA A 14 -23.79 12.29 -10.22
CA ALA A 14 -23.48 12.29 -8.79
C ALA A 14 -23.09 10.88 -8.30
N SER A 15 -23.78 9.83 -8.77
CA SER A 15 -23.46 8.44 -8.43
C SER A 15 -22.09 8.01 -9.00
N ILE A 16 -21.76 8.41 -10.23
CA ILE A 16 -20.46 8.12 -10.86
C ILE A 16 -19.33 8.86 -10.12
N LEU A 17 -19.55 10.11 -9.72
CA LEU A 17 -18.55 10.86 -8.94
C LEU A 17 -18.32 10.26 -7.56
N PHE A 18 -19.36 9.76 -6.92
CA PHE A 18 -19.27 9.13 -5.60
C PHE A 18 -18.52 7.78 -5.65
N VAL A 19 -18.77 6.97 -6.68
CA VAL A 19 -18.06 5.68 -6.89
C VAL A 19 -16.58 5.92 -7.18
N SER A 20 -16.22 6.96 -7.94
CA SER A 20 -14.84 7.29 -8.26
C SER A 20 -14.03 7.76 -7.04
N ALA A 21 -14.67 8.31 -6.01
CA ALA A 21 -14.02 8.74 -4.78
C ALA A 21 -13.61 7.56 -3.85
N LEU A 22 -14.16 6.38 -4.06
CA LEU A 22 -13.88 5.17 -3.26
C LEU A 22 -12.65 4.37 -3.73
N THR A 23 -12.08 4.68 -4.88
CA THR A 23 -10.96 3.92 -5.45
C THR A 23 -9.57 4.35 -4.96
N GLY A 24 -9.47 5.26 -4.02
CA GLY A 24 -8.23 5.81 -3.49
C GLY A 24 -7.48 4.93 -2.48
N CYS A 25 -7.25 3.65 -2.76
CA CYS A 25 -6.32 2.86 -1.97
C CYS A 25 -4.88 3.21 -2.36
N ALA A 26 -4.26 4.18 -1.68
CA ALA A 26 -2.82 4.35 -1.73
C ALA A 26 -2.16 3.14 -1.04
N SER A 27 -1.69 2.18 -1.81
CA SER A 27 -0.86 1.08 -1.31
C SER A 27 0.61 1.49 -1.37
N VAL A 28 1.38 1.16 -0.33
CA VAL A 28 2.84 1.27 -0.40
C VAL A 28 3.33 0.23 -1.39
N ASN A 29 3.95 0.68 -2.50
CA ASN A 29 4.46 -0.18 -3.54
C ASN A 29 5.94 -0.46 -3.29
N ILE A 30 6.25 -1.64 -2.77
CA ILE A 30 7.62 -2.07 -2.49
C ILE A 30 8.46 -2.17 -3.78
N ASP A 31 7.85 -2.54 -4.91
CA ASP A 31 8.59 -2.70 -6.16
C ASP A 31 9.10 -1.36 -6.67
N GLU A 32 8.29 -0.31 -6.55
CA GLU A 32 8.69 1.05 -6.90
C GLU A 32 9.83 1.54 -5.99
N ALA A 33 9.74 1.28 -4.68
CA ALA A 33 10.78 1.63 -3.72
C ALA A 33 12.09 0.89 -4.01
N LEU A 34 12.03 -0.41 -4.31
CA LEU A 34 13.20 -1.21 -4.69
C LEU A 34 13.80 -0.75 -6.02
N GLN A 35 12.97 -0.44 -7.01
CA GLN A 35 13.42 0.09 -8.29
C GLN A 35 14.16 1.42 -8.13
N LYS A 36 13.62 2.33 -7.31
CA LYS A 36 14.27 3.59 -6.98
C LYS A 36 15.62 3.35 -6.28
N THR A 37 15.64 2.48 -5.29
CA THR A 37 16.88 2.11 -4.58
C THR A 37 17.93 1.55 -5.53
N ASN A 38 17.54 0.66 -6.45
CA ASN A 38 18.42 0.09 -7.45
C ASN A 38 18.95 1.14 -8.43
N LEU A 39 18.11 2.11 -8.83
CA LEU A 39 18.53 3.24 -9.67
C LEU A 39 19.53 4.15 -8.94
N ASP A 40 19.27 4.48 -7.69
CA ASP A 40 20.14 5.34 -6.89
C ASP A 40 21.49 4.65 -6.59
N SER A 41 21.48 3.34 -6.33
CA SER A 41 22.68 2.56 -6.05
C SER A 41 23.51 2.19 -7.31
N SER A 42 22.91 2.27 -8.49
CA SER A 42 23.57 1.92 -9.76
C SER A 42 24.88 2.69 -10.04
N LYS A 43 25.04 3.86 -9.40
CA LYS A 43 26.25 4.69 -9.47
C LYS A 43 27.44 4.07 -8.70
N PHE A 44 27.18 3.17 -7.77
CA PHE A 44 28.18 2.61 -6.86
C PHE A 44 28.34 1.10 -7.05
N THR A 45 27.29 0.41 -7.50
CA THR A 45 27.29 -1.04 -7.66
C THR A 45 26.37 -1.46 -8.80
N ASN A 46 26.73 -2.54 -9.50
CA ASN A 46 25.86 -3.19 -10.47
C ASN A 46 24.91 -4.20 -9.79
N GLY A 47 25.00 -4.37 -8.47
CA GLY A 47 24.14 -5.25 -7.70
C GLY A 47 22.71 -4.69 -7.63
N GLN A 48 21.74 -5.59 -7.75
CA GLN A 48 20.33 -5.26 -7.63
C GLN A 48 19.73 -5.90 -6.40
N VAL A 49 19.02 -5.09 -5.62
CA VAL A 49 18.25 -5.55 -4.47
C VAL A 49 16.89 -6.05 -4.98
N VAL A 50 16.53 -7.27 -4.58
CA VAL A 50 15.25 -7.92 -4.91
C VAL A 50 14.68 -8.51 -3.63
N LEU A 51 13.37 -8.39 -3.42
CA LEU A 51 12.65 -9.06 -2.34
C LEU A 51 11.84 -10.22 -2.91
N ALA A 52 12.08 -11.43 -2.40
CA ALA A 52 11.24 -12.58 -2.70
C ALA A 52 9.95 -12.52 -1.86
N LYS A 53 8.81 -12.36 -2.51
CA LYS A 53 7.48 -12.25 -1.87
C LYS A 53 6.75 -13.60 -1.80
N SER A 54 7.19 -14.58 -2.60
CA SER A 54 6.62 -15.92 -2.68
C SER A 54 7.70 -17.00 -2.62
N SER A 55 7.28 -18.27 -2.45
CA SER A 55 8.18 -19.42 -2.57
C SER A 55 8.82 -19.49 -3.95
N ASP A 56 8.04 -19.32 -4.99
CA ASP A 56 8.47 -19.43 -6.39
C ASP A 56 9.53 -18.36 -6.74
N GLU A 57 9.33 -17.12 -6.26
CA GLU A 57 10.31 -16.05 -6.43
C GLU A 57 11.62 -16.37 -5.65
N ARG A 58 11.52 -17.01 -4.49
CA ARG A 58 12.67 -17.45 -3.71
C ARG A 58 13.45 -18.51 -4.46
N ASP A 59 12.77 -19.49 -5.06
CA ASP A 59 13.38 -20.55 -5.86
C ASP A 59 14.11 -19.97 -7.08
N VAL A 60 13.53 -18.94 -7.72
CA VAL A 60 14.19 -18.22 -8.83
C VAL A 60 15.46 -17.52 -8.34
N LEU A 61 15.43 -16.84 -7.19
CA LEU A 61 16.64 -16.20 -6.62
C LEU A 61 17.71 -17.23 -6.24
N GLN A 62 17.29 -18.38 -5.71
CA GLN A 62 18.20 -19.47 -5.37
C GLN A 62 18.85 -20.06 -6.63
N GLY A 63 18.09 -20.26 -7.71
CA GLY A 63 18.63 -20.67 -9.00
C GLY A 63 19.68 -19.69 -9.53
N ARG A 64 19.41 -18.40 -9.48
CA ARG A 64 20.38 -17.34 -9.83
C ARG A 64 21.65 -17.38 -8.96
N ALA A 65 21.49 -17.62 -7.66
CA ALA A 65 22.63 -17.76 -6.77
C ALA A 65 23.51 -18.96 -7.16
N GLN A 66 22.91 -20.11 -7.50
CA GLN A 66 23.62 -21.28 -7.98
C GLN A 66 24.37 -21.03 -9.30
N GLU A 67 23.75 -20.32 -10.25
CA GLU A 67 24.40 -19.92 -11.51
C GLU A 67 25.63 -19.04 -11.26
N LEU A 68 25.56 -18.11 -10.32
CA LEU A 68 26.69 -17.26 -9.94
C LEU A 68 27.82 -18.10 -9.29
N LEU A 69 27.47 -19.06 -8.43
CA LEU A 69 28.42 -19.91 -7.77
C LEU A 69 29.09 -20.95 -8.70
N ALA A 70 28.51 -21.24 -9.85
CA ALA A 70 29.05 -22.18 -10.83
C ALA A 70 30.23 -21.60 -11.63
N LYS A 71 30.52 -20.32 -11.51
CA LYS A 71 31.61 -19.63 -12.21
C LYS A 71 32.56 -18.93 -11.25
N ASN A 72 33.74 -18.51 -11.76
CA ASN A 72 34.64 -17.67 -11.00
C ASN A 72 33.95 -16.32 -10.69
N LEU A 73 33.76 -16.03 -9.42
CA LEU A 73 33.10 -14.80 -8.95
C LEU A 73 34.07 -13.62 -9.10
N ASN A 74 33.63 -12.60 -9.82
CA ASN A 74 34.23 -11.27 -9.74
C ASN A 74 33.57 -10.45 -8.60
N GLN A 75 34.08 -9.25 -8.34
CA GLN A 75 33.54 -8.38 -7.28
C GLN A 75 32.06 -8.06 -7.44
N SER A 76 31.60 -7.80 -8.65
CA SER A 76 30.19 -7.51 -8.95
C SER A 76 29.30 -8.73 -8.71
N ASP A 77 29.75 -9.92 -9.15
CA ASP A 77 29.05 -11.18 -8.93
C ASP A 77 28.93 -11.49 -7.43
N ALA A 78 30.00 -11.24 -6.66
CA ALA A 78 29.98 -11.45 -5.20
C ALA A 78 28.98 -10.52 -4.49
N VAL A 79 28.92 -9.25 -4.89
CA VAL A 79 27.93 -8.30 -4.37
C VAL A 79 26.52 -8.74 -4.73
N GLN A 80 26.29 -9.12 -6.00
CA GLN A 80 24.98 -9.59 -6.44
C GLN A 80 24.54 -10.84 -5.68
N LEU A 81 25.46 -11.81 -5.49
CA LEU A 81 25.19 -13.02 -4.72
C LEU A 81 24.82 -12.71 -3.28
N ALA A 82 25.53 -11.78 -2.63
CA ALA A 82 25.21 -11.34 -1.28
C ALA A 82 23.81 -10.71 -1.18
N LEU A 83 23.43 -9.87 -2.14
CA LEU A 83 22.13 -9.20 -2.15
C LEU A 83 20.96 -10.17 -2.36
N ILE A 84 21.08 -11.16 -3.23
CA ILE A 84 19.99 -12.08 -3.55
C ILE A 84 19.89 -13.28 -2.61
N ASN A 85 21.04 -13.73 -2.03
CA ASN A 85 21.10 -14.98 -1.25
C ASN A 85 21.22 -14.77 0.26
N SER A 86 21.33 -13.51 0.74
CA SER A 86 21.44 -13.25 2.17
C SER A 86 20.07 -13.18 2.85
N PRO A 87 19.75 -14.10 3.77
CA PRO A 87 18.51 -14.02 4.55
C PRO A 87 18.41 -12.72 5.37
N ALA A 88 19.56 -12.21 5.85
CA ALA A 88 19.62 -10.97 6.61
C ALA A 88 19.22 -9.75 5.75
N VAL A 89 19.66 -9.69 4.49
CA VAL A 89 19.26 -8.64 3.55
C VAL A 89 17.76 -8.75 3.25
N GLN A 90 17.25 -9.94 2.99
CA GLN A 90 15.82 -10.18 2.74
C GLN A 90 14.97 -9.76 3.96
N ALA A 91 15.40 -10.12 5.17
CA ALA A 91 14.73 -9.73 6.40
C ALA A 91 14.73 -8.21 6.61
N LEU A 92 15.85 -7.53 6.34
CA LEU A 92 15.98 -6.08 6.47
C LEU A 92 15.03 -5.35 5.49
N ILE A 93 14.95 -5.81 4.23
CA ILE A 93 14.05 -5.23 3.23
C ILE A 93 12.59 -5.44 3.66
N ALA A 94 12.24 -6.65 4.12
CA ALA A 94 10.89 -6.96 4.58
C ALA A 94 10.50 -6.12 5.82
N GLN A 95 11.42 -5.91 6.75
CA GLN A 95 11.22 -5.06 7.92
C GLN A 95 10.97 -3.61 7.51
N ASN A 96 11.84 -3.02 6.68
CA ASN A 96 11.65 -1.65 6.18
C ASN A 96 10.32 -1.48 5.46
N TRP A 97 9.91 -2.48 4.67
CA TRP A 97 8.60 -2.46 4.02
C TRP A 97 7.45 -2.50 5.03
N SER A 98 7.54 -3.33 6.06
CA SER A 98 6.54 -3.40 7.13
C SER A 98 6.44 -2.06 7.88
N GLU A 99 7.57 -1.41 8.14
CA GLU A 99 7.59 -0.08 8.77
C GLU A 99 6.98 1.00 7.88
N ALA A 100 7.29 0.99 6.58
CA ALA A 100 6.68 1.91 5.61
C ALA A 100 5.17 1.69 5.47
N ALA A 101 4.72 0.43 5.45
CA ALA A 101 3.30 0.09 5.43
C ALA A 101 2.58 0.55 6.71
N SER A 102 3.22 0.39 7.87
CA SER A 102 2.70 0.85 9.16
C SER A 102 2.62 2.39 9.22
N ALA A 103 3.63 3.09 8.70
CA ALA A 103 3.62 4.54 8.60
C ALA A 103 2.49 5.04 7.67
N ALA A 104 2.32 4.40 6.51
CA ALA A 104 1.23 4.71 5.59
C ALA A 104 -0.14 4.44 6.21
N GLN A 105 -0.28 3.38 7.00
CA GLN A 105 -1.50 3.07 7.76
C GLN A 105 -1.80 4.15 8.81
N ALA A 106 -0.79 4.61 9.54
CA ALA A 106 -0.94 5.66 10.55
C ALA A 106 -1.36 7.01 9.93
N GLY A 107 -1.00 7.25 8.66
CA GLY A 107 -1.43 8.42 7.88
C GLY A 107 -2.86 8.35 7.34
N ARG A 108 -3.58 7.23 7.54
CA ARG A 108 -4.96 7.07 7.05
C ARG A 108 -5.98 7.51 8.08
N MET A 109 -7.15 7.88 7.59
CA MET A 109 -8.33 8.10 8.43
C MET A 109 -8.87 6.75 8.90
N SER A 110 -9.32 6.69 10.16
CA SER A 110 -10.06 5.52 10.67
C SER A 110 -11.31 5.27 9.82
N ASN A 111 -11.63 4.00 9.59
CA ASN A 111 -12.81 3.66 8.82
C ASN A 111 -14.07 4.19 9.52
N PRO A 112 -14.93 4.93 8.80
CA PRO A 112 -16.21 5.31 9.34
C PRO A 112 -17.07 4.07 9.60
N TYR A 113 -17.79 4.09 10.69
CA TYR A 113 -18.70 3.02 11.08
C TYR A 113 -20.14 3.45 10.84
N PHE A 114 -20.87 2.67 10.07
CA PHE A 114 -22.32 2.83 9.87
C PHE A 114 -23.01 1.61 10.46
N ALA A 115 -23.91 1.86 11.42
CA ALA A 115 -24.76 0.82 12.01
C ALA A 115 -26.23 1.08 11.61
N PHE A 116 -26.88 0.01 11.24
CA PHE A 116 -28.31 -0.03 11.00
C PHE A 116 -28.90 -1.13 11.90
N GLU A 117 -29.83 -0.72 12.74
CA GLU A 117 -30.53 -1.64 13.65
C GLU A 117 -32.01 -1.52 13.44
N ARG A 118 -32.67 -2.66 13.32
CA ARG A 118 -34.13 -2.77 13.31
C ARG A 118 -34.57 -3.48 14.58
N MET A 119 -35.27 -2.77 15.45
CA MET A 119 -35.88 -3.34 16.64
C MET A 119 -37.37 -3.52 16.43
N VAL A 120 -37.88 -4.72 16.72
CA VAL A 120 -39.30 -5.04 16.59
C VAL A 120 -39.82 -5.31 17.99
N THR A 121 -40.56 -4.33 18.53
CA THR A 121 -41.29 -4.47 19.79
C THR A 121 -42.77 -4.34 19.43
N SER A 122 -43.49 -5.48 19.47
CA SER A 122 -44.92 -5.48 19.08
C SER A 122 -45.72 -4.49 19.96
N PRO A 123 -46.49 -3.55 19.34
CA PRO A 123 -46.79 -3.39 17.89
C PRO A 123 -45.85 -2.46 17.12
N GLU A 124 -44.76 -1.96 17.69
CA GLU A 124 -43.90 -0.93 17.10
C GLU A 124 -42.65 -1.51 16.46
N ILE A 125 -42.23 -0.88 15.34
CA ILE A 125 -40.97 -1.16 14.65
C ILE A 125 -40.14 0.10 14.69
N GLU A 126 -38.96 0.02 15.31
CA GLU A 126 -37.99 1.10 15.37
C GLU A 126 -36.81 0.82 14.47
N PHE A 127 -36.35 1.86 13.77
CA PHE A 127 -35.16 1.82 12.94
C PHE A 127 -34.13 2.80 13.50
N ASN A 128 -33.04 2.28 14.02
CA ASN A 128 -31.92 3.07 14.50
C ASN A 128 -30.80 3.07 13.46
N ARG A 129 -30.25 4.25 13.19
CA ARG A 129 -29.17 4.47 12.22
C ARG A 129 -28.11 5.35 12.85
N TRP A 130 -26.88 4.83 12.92
CA TRP A 130 -25.75 5.60 13.44
C TRP A 130 -24.65 5.67 12.40
N PHE A 131 -24.10 6.85 12.25
CA PHE A 131 -22.86 7.07 11.51
C PHE A 131 -21.84 7.64 12.48
N VAL A 132 -20.76 6.86 12.72
CA VAL A 132 -19.70 7.24 13.64
C VAL A 132 -18.41 7.42 12.83
N PHE A 133 -17.77 8.55 13.00
CA PHE A 133 -16.46 8.84 12.43
C PHE A 133 -15.61 9.60 13.44
N GLY A 134 -14.28 9.42 13.37
CA GLY A 134 -13.33 10.10 14.25
C GLY A 134 -13.12 11.55 13.85
N LEU A 135 -13.81 12.50 14.48
CA LEU A 135 -13.60 13.93 14.23
C LEU A 135 -12.15 14.35 14.51
N LEU A 136 -11.55 13.84 15.58
CA LEU A 136 -10.16 14.10 15.92
C LEU A 136 -9.22 13.55 14.86
N ASP A 137 -9.53 12.38 14.29
CA ASP A 137 -8.77 11.78 13.20
C ASP A 137 -8.78 12.66 11.95
N LEU A 138 -9.90 13.30 11.66
CA LEU A 138 -10.02 14.21 10.53
C LEU A 138 -9.17 15.47 10.74
N ILE A 139 -9.21 16.07 11.93
CA ILE A 139 -8.45 17.27 12.28
C ILE A 139 -6.94 17.00 12.27
N THR A 140 -6.52 15.83 12.78
CA THR A 140 -5.10 15.46 12.88
C THR A 140 -4.54 14.81 11.60
N LEU A 141 -5.39 14.48 10.63
CA LEU A 141 -4.99 13.79 9.40
C LEU A 141 -3.85 14.48 8.63
N PRO A 142 -3.85 15.82 8.44
CA PRO A 142 -2.75 16.49 7.72
C PRO A 142 -1.41 16.33 8.42
N GLN A 143 -1.39 16.40 9.74
CA GLN A 143 -0.18 16.23 10.54
C GLN A 143 0.34 14.78 10.48
N ARG A 144 -0.56 13.81 10.62
CA ARG A 144 -0.22 12.37 10.54
C ARG A 144 0.30 11.99 9.16
N LYS A 145 -0.32 12.52 8.08
CA LYS A 145 0.21 12.37 6.72
C LYS A 145 1.61 12.95 6.59
N GLY A 146 1.83 14.18 7.04
CA GLY A 146 3.14 14.81 6.96
C GLY A 146 4.24 14.08 7.76
N ILE A 147 3.90 13.33 8.81
CA ILE A 147 4.82 12.47 9.54
C ILE A 147 5.06 11.16 8.77
N ALA A 148 4.02 10.55 8.22
CA ALA A 148 4.11 9.32 7.45
C ALA A 148 4.98 9.49 6.19
N ASP A 149 4.84 10.61 5.48
CA ASP A 149 5.58 10.92 4.25
C ASP A 149 7.09 11.20 4.48
N LYS A 150 7.49 11.42 5.74
CA LYS A 150 8.90 11.69 6.13
C LYS A 150 9.65 10.46 6.64
N ARG A 151 8.97 9.33 6.77
CA ARG A 151 9.54 8.04 7.19
C ARG A 151 9.85 7.14 6.01
#